data_679dcf8ccb3370bba6bb8a6647095596
#
_entry.id   679dcf8ccb3370bba6bb8a6647095596
#
_cell.length_a   1.000
_cell.length_b   1.000
_cell.length_c   1.000
_cell.angle_alpha   90.00
_cell.angle_beta   90.00
_cell.angle_gamma   90.00
#
_symmetry.space_group_name_H-M   'P 1'
#
loop_
_entity.id
_entity.type
_entity.pdbx_description
1 polymer ?
#
loop_
_entity_poly.entity_id
_entity_poly.type
_entity_poly.pdbx_seq_one_letter_code
_entity_poly.pdbx_strand_id
1 'polypeptide(L)'
;FVHLIKTGFYNGLNFHRVIPNFVIQGGCPNGTGTGGPGWRIKCECDNQKVKHERGSLSMAHAGRDTGGSQFFICHSKQPHLDGVHTVFGKCVDEESLKVLDAIRQGDKIISAKIRESL
;
A
#
# COMPACT_ATOMS: atom_id res chain seq x y z
N PHE A 1 -9.73 -0.29 -1.54
CA PHE A 1 -8.95 -0.54 -0.33
C PHE A 1 -9.82 -0.69 0.92
N VAL A 2 -10.64 0.31 1.21
CA VAL A 2 -11.53 0.27 2.38
C VAL A 2 -12.50 -0.92 2.30
N HIS A 3 -13.11 -1.15 1.14
CA HIS A 3 -14.00 -2.29 0.93
C HIS A 3 -13.28 -3.63 1.23
N LEU A 4 -12.06 -3.80 0.73
CA LEU A 4 -11.29 -5.02 0.95
C LEU A 4 -10.92 -5.20 2.42
N ILE A 5 -10.62 -4.11 3.13
CA ILE A 5 -10.38 -4.18 4.58
C ILE A 5 -11.63 -4.65 5.31
N LYS A 6 -12.79 -4.09 4.98
CA LYS A 6 -14.06 -4.44 5.64
C LYS A 6 -14.48 -5.89 5.41
N THR A 7 -14.10 -6.47 4.28
CA THR A 7 -14.41 -7.88 3.97
C THR A 7 -13.38 -8.86 4.52
N GLY A 8 -12.31 -8.39 5.15
CA GLY A 8 -11.24 -9.23 5.68
C GLY A 8 -10.26 -9.74 4.64
N PHE A 9 -10.27 -9.18 3.44
CA PHE A 9 -9.42 -9.61 2.33
C PHE A 9 -7.94 -9.60 2.68
N TYR A 10 -7.48 -8.56 3.41
CA TYR A 10 -6.07 -8.40 3.73
C TYR A 10 -5.59 -9.24 4.93
N ASN A 11 -6.51 -9.81 5.69
CA ASN A 11 -6.12 -10.59 6.87
C ASN A 11 -5.36 -11.84 6.46
N GLY A 12 -4.17 -12.03 7.03
CA GLY A 12 -3.30 -13.17 6.72
C GLY A 12 -2.42 -13.00 5.48
N LEU A 13 -2.58 -11.93 4.73
CA LEU A 13 -1.69 -11.65 3.59
C LEU A 13 -0.33 -11.12 4.09
N ASN A 14 0.70 -11.27 3.28
CA ASN A 14 2.04 -10.87 3.66
C ASN A 14 2.54 -9.63 2.91
N PHE A 15 3.61 -9.05 3.44
CA PHE A 15 4.40 -8.05 2.73
C PHE A 15 5.42 -8.82 1.88
N HIS A 16 5.04 -9.11 0.64
CA HIS A 16 5.82 -9.98 -0.25
C HIS A 16 7.07 -9.30 -0.82
N ARG A 17 7.16 -7.99 -0.69
CA ARG A 17 8.30 -7.21 -1.21
C ARG A 17 8.63 -6.09 -0.23
N VAL A 18 9.83 -6.13 0.34
CA VAL A 18 10.33 -5.09 1.25
C VAL A 18 11.71 -4.68 0.75
N ILE A 19 11.84 -3.43 0.34
CA ILE A 19 13.10 -2.86 -0.14
C ILE A 19 13.48 -1.71 0.79
N PRO A 20 14.57 -1.85 1.58
CA PRO A 20 14.98 -0.81 2.51
C PRO A 20 15.18 0.54 1.81
N ASN A 21 14.77 1.62 2.48
CA ASN A 21 14.82 2.98 1.99
C ASN A 21 13.99 3.27 0.73
N PHE A 22 13.15 2.31 0.33
CA PHE A 22 12.23 2.48 -0.78
C PHE A 22 10.79 2.26 -0.31
N VAL A 23 10.31 1.02 -0.32
CA VAL A 23 8.91 0.72 0.01
C VAL A 23 8.77 -0.63 0.69
N ILE A 24 7.64 -0.81 1.39
CA ILE A 24 7.09 -2.13 1.72
C ILE A 24 5.83 -2.33 0.88
N GLN A 25 5.66 -3.49 0.28
CA GLN A 25 4.54 -3.79 -0.60
C GLN A 25 3.83 -5.06 -0.15
N GLY A 26 2.50 -5.01 -0.11
CA GLY A 26 1.68 -6.13 0.31
C GLY A 26 0.32 -6.12 -0.36
N GLY A 27 -0.59 -7.01 0.12
CA GLY A 27 -1.96 -7.07 -0.37
C GLY A 27 -2.17 -7.98 -1.58
N CYS A 28 -1.17 -8.79 -1.95
CA CYS A 28 -1.32 -9.79 -3.00
C CYS A 28 -1.90 -11.09 -2.38
N PRO A 29 -3.06 -11.59 -2.83
CA PRO A 29 -3.65 -12.80 -2.25
C PRO A 29 -2.78 -14.05 -2.45
N ASN A 30 -1.96 -14.09 -3.49
CA ASN A 30 -1.04 -15.18 -3.76
C ASN A 30 0.32 -15.01 -3.06
N GLY A 31 0.59 -13.86 -2.47
CA GLY A 31 1.88 -13.58 -1.84
C GLY A 31 3.05 -13.46 -2.80
N THR A 32 2.81 -13.34 -4.10
CA THR A 32 3.86 -13.37 -5.14
C THR A 32 3.97 -12.07 -5.94
N GLY A 33 3.03 -11.15 -5.76
CA GLY A 33 2.96 -9.91 -6.54
C GLY A 33 2.11 -10.01 -7.79
N THR A 34 1.57 -11.20 -8.12
CA THR A 34 0.81 -11.43 -9.35
C THR A 34 -0.69 -11.54 -9.15
N GLY A 35 -1.16 -11.63 -7.90
CA GLY A 35 -2.58 -11.78 -7.60
C GLY A 35 -3.28 -10.46 -7.32
N GLY A 36 -4.61 -10.50 -7.33
CA GLY A 36 -5.45 -9.35 -7.04
C GLY A 36 -6.86 -9.79 -6.62
N PRO A 37 -7.77 -8.83 -6.43
CA PRO A 37 -9.12 -9.10 -5.90
C PRO A 37 -10.11 -9.58 -6.95
N GLY A 38 -9.70 -9.73 -8.20
CA GLY A 38 -10.59 -10.10 -9.31
C GLY A 38 -11.12 -8.93 -10.13
N TRP A 39 -10.73 -7.71 -9.80
CA TRP A 39 -11.09 -6.50 -10.56
C TRP A 39 -9.92 -5.53 -10.60
N ARG A 40 -10.06 -4.50 -11.41
CA ARG A 40 -9.08 -3.41 -11.52
C ARG A 40 -9.76 -2.07 -11.30
N ILE A 41 -8.99 -1.08 -10.86
CA ILE A 41 -9.46 0.28 -10.65
C ILE A 41 -8.60 1.25 -11.45
N LYS A 42 -9.21 2.41 -11.78
CA LYS A 42 -8.51 3.47 -12.51
C LYS A 42 -7.54 4.21 -11.61
N CYS A 43 -6.45 4.69 -12.21
CA CYS A 43 -5.53 5.60 -11.54
C CYS A 43 -6.20 6.96 -11.27
N GLU A 44 -5.91 7.50 -10.10
CA GLU A 44 -6.36 8.84 -9.69
C GLU A 44 -5.16 9.75 -9.45
N CYS A 45 -4.12 9.56 -10.24
CA CYS A 45 -2.85 10.26 -10.06
C CYS A 45 -2.69 11.51 -10.95
N ASP A 46 -3.58 11.72 -11.91
CA ASP A 46 -3.58 12.91 -12.73
C ASP A 46 -4.00 14.12 -11.89
N ASN A 47 -3.21 15.19 -11.92
CA ASN A 47 -3.45 16.40 -11.14
C ASN A 47 -3.48 16.17 -9.62
N GLN A 48 -2.98 15.04 -9.16
CA GLN A 48 -2.91 14.74 -7.74
C GLN A 48 -1.88 15.63 -7.05
N LYS A 49 -2.30 16.32 -5.99
CA LYS A 49 -1.43 17.23 -5.22
C LYS A 49 -0.63 16.52 -4.14
N VAL A 50 -1.06 15.31 -3.76
CA VAL A 50 -0.40 14.53 -2.72
C VAL A 50 0.80 13.82 -3.30
N LYS A 51 1.93 13.91 -2.61
CA LYS A 51 3.21 13.37 -3.06
C LYS A 51 3.58 12.09 -2.30
N HIS A 52 4.48 11.31 -2.88
CA HIS A 52 5.04 10.13 -2.23
C HIS A 52 6.12 10.56 -1.24
N GLU A 53 5.75 10.66 0.02
CA GLU A 53 6.63 11.01 1.13
C GLU A 53 6.81 9.81 2.05
N ARG A 54 7.70 9.92 3.04
CA ARG A 54 7.84 8.86 4.05
C ARG A 54 6.50 8.59 4.73
N GLY A 55 6.09 7.33 4.73
CA GLY A 55 4.82 6.89 5.30
C GLY A 55 3.62 7.02 4.37
N SER A 56 3.81 7.48 3.13
CA SER A 56 2.71 7.55 2.16
C SER A 56 2.24 6.16 1.76
N LEU A 57 0.93 5.96 1.75
CA LEU A 57 0.26 4.73 1.32
C LEU A 57 -0.24 4.95 -0.11
N SER A 58 0.20 4.11 -1.03
CA SER A 58 -0.05 4.27 -2.45
C SER A 58 -0.47 2.95 -3.10
N MET A 59 -1.15 3.03 -4.23
CA MET A 59 -1.65 1.87 -4.96
C MET A 59 -0.58 1.31 -5.89
N ALA A 60 -0.22 0.04 -5.70
CA ALA A 60 0.66 -0.68 -6.62
C ALA A 60 -0.14 -1.10 -7.86
N HIS A 61 0.51 -1.10 -9.02
CA HIS A 61 -0.09 -1.53 -10.28
C HIS A 61 0.99 -1.96 -11.28
N ALA A 62 0.54 -2.64 -12.34
CA ALA A 62 1.40 -3.09 -13.43
C ALA A 62 1.29 -2.18 -14.67
N GLY A 63 0.90 -0.95 -14.48
CA GLY A 63 0.66 0.05 -15.50
C GLY A 63 -0.58 0.86 -15.15
N ARG A 64 -0.87 1.89 -15.96
CA ARG A 64 -2.02 2.76 -15.71
C ARG A 64 -3.33 1.96 -15.70
N ASP A 65 -4.20 2.26 -14.73
CA ASP A 65 -5.55 1.69 -14.59
C ASP A 65 -5.56 0.16 -14.36
N THR A 66 -4.49 -0.38 -13.77
CA THR A 66 -4.39 -1.81 -13.43
C THR A 66 -4.34 -2.08 -11.93
N GLY A 67 -4.62 -1.08 -11.11
CA GLY A 67 -4.67 -1.22 -9.65
C GLY A 67 -5.71 -2.25 -9.22
N GLY A 68 -5.41 -2.96 -8.13
CA GLY A 68 -6.30 -3.96 -7.54
C GLY A 68 -6.24 -3.90 -6.02
N SER A 69 -5.65 -4.92 -5.40
CA SER A 69 -5.52 -5.00 -3.95
C SER A 69 -4.15 -4.64 -3.42
N GLN A 70 -3.11 -4.73 -4.24
CA GLN A 70 -1.75 -4.49 -3.78
C GLN A 70 -1.51 -3.00 -3.50
N PHE A 71 -0.80 -2.74 -2.42
CA PHE A 71 -0.43 -1.39 -2.00
C PHE A 71 1.02 -1.37 -1.56
N PHE A 72 1.59 -0.18 -1.47
CA PHE A 72 2.91 -0.01 -0.87
C PHE A 72 2.93 1.21 0.05
N ILE A 73 3.85 1.19 1.00
CA ILE A 73 4.07 2.28 1.92
C ILE A 73 5.53 2.70 1.77
N CYS A 74 5.77 4.00 1.57
CA CYS A 74 7.12 4.52 1.31
C CYS A 74 7.94 4.61 2.58
N HIS A 75 9.16 4.06 2.56
CA HIS A 75 10.15 4.26 3.62
C HIS A 75 10.71 5.68 3.61
N SER A 76 10.80 6.28 2.44
CA SER A 76 11.35 7.61 2.23
C SER A 76 10.63 8.29 1.08
N LYS A 77 10.91 9.56 0.86
CA LYS A 77 10.35 10.34 -0.25
C LYS A 77 10.71 9.70 -1.59
N GLN A 78 9.72 9.50 -2.46
CA GLN A 78 9.86 8.87 -3.77
C GLN A 78 9.24 9.74 -4.86
N PRO A 79 9.87 10.85 -5.25
CA PRO A 79 9.27 11.79 -6.21
C PRO A 79 9.04 11.20 -7.60
N HIS A 80 9.82 10.19 -8.00
CA HIS A 80 9.63 9.55 -9.31
C HIS A 80 8.31 8.78 -9.43
N LEU A 81 7.63 8.50 -8.31
CA LEU A 81 6.33 7.84 -8.31
C LEU A 81 5.17 8.82 -8.39
N ASP A 82 5.43 10.11 -8.19
CA ASP A 82 4.40 11.15 -8.22
C ASP A 82 3.80 11.23 -9.63
N GLY A 83 2.46 11.23 -9.70
CA GLY A 83 1.75 11.25 -10.97
C GLY A 83 1.64 9.90 -11.68
N VAL A 84 2.28 8.85 -11.16
CA VAL A 84 2.25 7.49 -11.73
C VAL A 84 1.40 6.55 -10.87
N HIS A 85 1.57 6.62 -9.56
CA HIS A 85 0.81 5.83 -8.59
C HIS A 85 -0.10 6.75 -7.78
N THR A 86 -1.25 6.21 -7.36
CA THR A 86 -2.24 6.96 -6.59
C THR A 86 -1.94 6.88 -5.10
N VAL A 87 -1.57 8.00 -4.49
CA VAL A 87 -1.44 8.13 -3.03
C VAL A 87 -2.83 8.32 -2.43
N PHE A 88 -3.23 7.47 -1.50
CA PHE A 88 -4.56 7.54 -0.89
C PHE A 88 -4.54 7.54 0.64
N GLY A 89 -3.39 7.53 1.26
CA GLY A 89 -3.27 7.56 2.70
C GLY A 89 -1.84 7.83 3.17
N LYS A 90 -1.67 7.89 4.48
CA LYS A 90 -0.34 8.05 5.09
C LYS A 90 -0.36 7.54 6.53
N CYS A 91 0.83 7.22 7.05
CA CYS A 91 1.00 6.95 8.48
C CYS A 91 0.73 8.22 9.27
N VAL A 92 -0.06 8.11 10.35
CA VAL A 92 -0.56 9.27 11.08
C VAL A 92 0.33 9.72 12.23
N ASP A 93 1.28 8.88 12.68
CA ASP A 93 2.14 9.18 13.83
C ASP A 93 3.51 8.51 13.71
N GLU A 94 4.42 8.87 14.62
CA GLU A 94 5.76 8.31 14.64
C GLU A 94 5.80 6.84 15.03
N GLU A 95 4.86 6.38 15.83
CA GLU A 95 4.78 4.97 16.22
C GLU A 95 4.51 4.10 15.00
N SER A 96 3.60 4.52 14.13
CA SER A 96 3.33 3.84 12.86
C SER A 96 4.57 3.84 11.95
N LEU A 97 5.33 4.91 11.92
CA LEU A 97 6.57 4.99 11.14
C LEU A 97 7.64 4.03 11.68
N LYS A 98 7.72 3.85 13.00
CA LYS A 98 8.62 2.87 13.60
C LYS A 98 8.23 1.43 13.23
N VAL A 99 6.94 1.15 13.20
CA VAL A 99 6.44 -0.16 12.76
C VAL A 99 6.77 -0.37 11.27
N LEU A 100 6.59 0.64 10.45
CA LEU A 100 6.96 0.61 9.04
C LEU A 100 8.43 0.20 8.86
N ASP A 101 9.32 0.79 9.64
CA ASP A 101 10.75 0.48 9.58
C ASP A 101 11.07 -0.94 10.06
N ALA A 102 10.23 -1.51 10.92
CA ALA A 102 10.44 -2.84 11.52
C ALA A 102 9.91 -3.99 10.65
N ILE A 103 9.02 -3.71 9.69
CA ILE A 103 8.44 -4.75 8.85
C ILE A 103 9.51 -5.34 7.93
N ARG A 104 9.53 -6.67 7.85
CA ARG A 104 10.45 -7.45 7.01
C ARG A 104 9.67 -8.21 5.94
N GLN A 105 10.36 -8.58 4.87
CA GLN A 105 9.76 -9.38 3.80
C GLN A 105 9.23 -10.70 4.36
N GLY A 106 7.98 -11.00 4.04
CA GLY A 106 7.30 -12.18 4.53
C GLY A 106 6.46 -11.96 5.78
N ASP A 107 6.59 -10.82 6.45
CA ASP A 107 5.74 -10.49 7.61
C ASP A 107 4.28 -10.44 7.19
N LYS A 108 3.39 -10.93 8.06
CA LYS A 108 1.96 -11.04 7.74
C LYS A 108 1.14 -9.92 8.34
N ILE A 109 0.08 -9.55 7.63
CA ILE A 109 -0.97 -8.69 8.15
C ILE A 109 -1.90 -9.58 8.96
N ILE A 110 -1.83 -9.49 10.29
CA ILE A 110 -2.68 -10.30 11.16
C ILE A 110 -4.13 -9.87 11.03
N SER A 111 -4.38 -8.57 11.06
CA SER A 111 -5.71 -8.01 10.82
C SER A 111 -5.61 -6.57 10.35
N ALA A 112 -6.59 -6.16 9.56
CA ALA A 112 -6.77 -4.78 9.15
C ALA A 112 -8.22 -4.38 9.42
N LYS A 113 -8.41 -3.22 10.03
CA LYS A 113 -9.75 -2.72 10.42
C LYS A 113 -9.89 -1.25 10.09
N ILE A 114 -11.11 -0.83 9.78
CA ILE A 114 -11.42 0.57 9.54
C ILE A 114 -11.92 1.19 10.85
N ARG A 115 -11.36 2.35 11.20
CA ARG A 115 -11.82 3.20 12.29
C ARG A 115 -12.21 4.54 11.69
N GLU A 116 -13.41 5.01 11.98
CA GLU A 116 -13.92 6.25 11.41
C GLU A 116 -13.40 7.51 12.12
N SER A 117 -12.88 7.35 13.33
CA SER A 117 -12.19 8.44 14.04
C SER A 117 -11.00 7.89 14.82
N LEU A 118 -10.03 8.75 15.06
CA LEU A 118 -8.80 8.38 15.79
C LEU A 118 -8.91 8.66 17.29
#